data_dd01737a7bfdcab981c0b8bcff3de89a
#
_entry.id   dd01737a7bfdcab981c0b8bcff3de89a
#
_cell.length_a   1.000
_cell.length_b   1.000
_cell.length_c   1.000
_cell.angle_alpha   90.00
_cell.angle_beta   90.00
_cell.angle_gamma   90.00
#
_symmetry.space_group_name_H-M   'P 1'
#
loop_
_entity.id
_entity.type
_entity.pdbx_description
1 polymer ?
#
loop_
_entity_poly.entity_id
_entity_poly.type
_entity_poly.pdbx_seq_one_letter_code
_entity_poly.pdbx_strand_id
1 'polypeptide(L)'
;AAGAVGFTDDGVPLLDAELVRRAMEISAELDMPISFHEEDPKYIENNGVNRGKASEYYGIGGSAREAEIALVERDLKLAEETGACIDIQHISSKEAVELVRQAKKRCSNIHAEATPHHFTLTEDAVIKYGTLAKMNPPLREEADRQAVIRGLVDGTIDMIATDHAPHTAEEKAKPITEAPSGITGLETSLALGITELVDRGYLTMKQLLRLMSTNPAAMYHLDAGYLAENGPADVILIDTAAEFTPEKYASRATNTPFTGWNLKGEVRKTICGGRI
;
A
#
# COMPACT_ATOMS: atom_id res chain seq x y z
N ALA A 1 -23.77 8.10 -9.46
CA ALA A 1 -24.15 8.46 -10.84
C ALA A 1 -22.93 8.69 -11.75
N ALA A 2 -21.76 9.09 -11.20
CA ALA A 2 -20.54 9.30 -11.96
C ALA A 2 -19.64 8.05 -12.08
N GLY A 3 -20.00 6.95 -11.44
CA GLY A 3 -19.26 5.68 -11.48
C GLY A 3 -18.10 5.57 -10.48
N ALA A 4 -17.98 6.50 -9.53
CA ALA A 4 -17.02 6.33 -8.43
C ALA A 4 -17.45 5.15 -7.55
N VAL A 5 -16.47 4.36 -7.10
CA VAL A 5 -16.66 3.19 -6.23
C VAL A 5 -16.22 3.43 -4.79
N GLY A 6 -15.58 4.55 -4.52
CA GLY A 6 -15.10 4.98 -3.20
C GLY A 6 -14.52 6.39 -3.26
N PHE A 7 -14.05 6.86 -2.12
CA PHE A 7 -13.41 8.17 -1.96
C PHE A 7 -12.03 7.99 -1.32
N THR A 8 -11.18 8.99 -1.48
CA THR A 8 -9.85 9.02 -0.85
C THR A 8 -9.38 10.45 -0.66
N ASP A 9 -8.52 10.67 0.31
CA ASP A 9 -7.73 11.91 0.49
C ASP A 9 -6.26 11.70 0.13
N ASP A 10 -5.95 10.66 -0.62
CA ASP A 10 -4.58 10.23 -0.92
C ASP A 10 -3.65 11.38 -1.34
N GLY A 11 -2.51 11.42 -0.68
CA GLY A 11 -1.45 12.42 -0.83
C GLY A 11 -1.66 13.73 -0.08
N VAL A 12 -2.89 14.05 0.39
CA VAL A 12 -3.18 15.26 1.18
C VAL A 12 -4.13 14.93 2.32
N PRO A 13 -3.61 14.48 3.47
CA PRO A 13 -4.44 13.98 4.56
C PRO A 13 -5.40 15.04 5.09
N LEU A 14 -6.63 14.65 5.38
CA LEU A 14 -7.63 15.49 6.03
C LEU A 14 -7.31 15.62 7.52
N LEU A 15 -6.97 16.84 7.96
CA LEU A 15 -6.55 17.08 9.35
C LEU A 15 -7.71 17.49 10.27
N ASP A 16 -8.79 18.05 9.72
CA ASP A 16 -9.97 18.45 10.49
C ASP A 16 -10.85 17.23 10.82
N ALA A 17 -10.88 16.85 12.10
CA ALA A 17 -11.62 15.68 12.56
C ALA A 17 -13.14 15.80 12.34
N GLU A 18 -13.74 17.00 12.40
CA GLU A 18 -15.16 17.17 12.15
C GLU A 18 -15.50 17.00 10.66
N LEU A 19 -14.61 17.48 9.78
CA LEU A 19 -14.74 17.25 8.34
C LEU A 19 -14.64 15.75 8.02
N VAL A 20 -13.66 15.04 8.61
CA VAL A 20 -13.49 13.60 8.44
C VAL A 20 -14.72 12.84 8.96
N ARG A 21 -15.22 13.18 10.16
CA ARG A 21 -16.48 12.61 10.70
C ARG A 21 -17.62 12.78 9.72
N ARG A 22 -17.81 13.99 9.22
CA ARG A 22 -18.90 14.28 8.29
C ARG A 22 -18.75 13.51 6.97
N ALA A 23 -17.53 13.39 6.46
CA ALA A 23 -17.24 12.57 5.27
C ALA A 23 -17.58 11.09 5.51
N MET A 24 -17.17 10.54 6.66
CA MET A 24 -17.47 9.16 7.06
C MET A 24 -18.99 8.92 7.21
N GLU A 25 -19.73 9.83 7.83
CA GLU A 25 -21.19 9.73 7.94
C GLU A 25 -21.88 9.65 6.57
N ILE A 26 -21.47 10.54 5.64
CA ILE A 26 -22.01 10.53 4.27
C ILE A 26 -21.60 9.26 3.52
N SER A 27 -20.35 8.80 3.70
CA SER A 27 -19.85 7.56 3.12
C SER A 27 -20.67 6.35 3.58
N ALA A 28 -20.98 6.27 4.88
CA ALA A 28 -21.84 5.23 5.43
C ALA A 28 -23.27 5.28 4.88
N GLU A 29 -23.86 6.49 4.75
CA GLU A 29 -25.18 6.68 4.13
C GLU A 29 -25.22 6.23 2.66
N LEU A 30 -24.10 6.39 1.94
CA LEU A 30 -23.98 6.04 0.52
C LEU A 30 -23.53 4.60 0.28
N ASP A 31 -23.16 3.87 1.33
CA ASP A 31 -22.53 2.55 1.25
C ASP A 31 -21.29 2.55 0.34
N MET A 32 -20.42 3.56 0.51
CA MET A 32 -19.21 3.76 -0.28
C MET A 32 -17.99 3.88 0.64
N PRO A 33 -16.92 3.11 0.43
CA PRO A 33 -15.73 3.17 1.28
C PRO A 33 -14.94 4.47 1.09
N ILE A 34 -14.19 4.85 2.16
CA ILE A 34 -13.19 5.91 2.10
C ILE A 34 -11.83 5.32 2.47
N SER A 35 -10.81 5.59 1.64
CA SER A 35 -9.41 5.25 1.90
C SER A 35 -8.65 6.50 2.34
N PHE A 36 -7.89 6.39 3.44
CA PHE A 36 -7.20 7.52 4.07
C PHE A 36 -5.68 7.38 4.00
N HIS A 37 -5.03 8.47 3.59
CA HIS A 37 -3.57 8.65 3.65
C HIS A 37 -3.18 9.23 5.01
N GLU A 38 -2.54 8.43 5.82
CA GLU A 38 -2.35 8.70 7.25
C GLU A 38 -0.96 9.27 7.53
N GLU A 39 -0.71 10.51 7.16
CA GLU A 39 0.55 11.23 7.46
C GLU A 39 0.30 12.66 7.95
N ASP A 40 0.23 12.86 9.28
CA ASP A 40 0.11 14.20 9.87
C ASP A 40 1.41 15.02 9.66
N PRO A 41 1.37 16.08 8.84
CA PRO A 41 2.54 16.90 8.52
C PRO A 41 3.19 17.55 9.73
N LYS A 42 2.49 17.66 10.84
CA LYS A 42 3.03 18.19 12.11
C LYS A 42 4.25 17.39 12.61
N TYR A 43 4.33 16.10 12.28
CA TYR A 43 5.41 15.22 12.73
C TYR A 43 6.45 14.93 11.64
N ILE A 44 6.41 15.67 10.52
CA ILE A 44 7.27 15.47 9.36
C ILE A 44 8.18 16.69 9.17
N GLU A 45 9.49 16.49 9.33
CA GLU A 45 10.49 17.51 9.00
C GLU A 45 10.96 17.37 7.56
N ASN A 46 11.22 16.14 7.11
CA ASN A 46 11.51 15.81 5.72
C ASN A 46 10.67 14.61 5.31
N ASN A 47 9.86 14.82 4.29
CA ASN A 47 8.94 13.84 3.77
C ASN A 47 9.67 12.64 3.13
N GLY A 48 9.11 11.44 3.30
CA GLY A 48 9.54 10.22 2.61
C GLY A 48 10.84 9.58 3.11
N VAL A 49 11.37 10.05 4.24
CA VAL A 49 12.52 9.46 4.91
C VAL A 49 12.16 9.22 6.38
N ASN A 50 12.32 7.99 6.86
CA ASN A 50 12.04 7.66 8.25
C ASN A 50 12.93 8.45 9.22
N ARG A 51 12.35 8.97 10.31
CA ARG A 51 13.12 9.50 11.44
C ARG A 51 13.80 8.34 12.16
N GLY A 52 15.06 8.09 11.82
CA GLY A 52 15.87 6.97 12.28
C GLY A 52 17.19 6.93 11.52
N LYS A 53 17.68 5.74 11.26
CA LYS A 53 18.98 5.50 10.62
C LYS A 53 19.12 6.19 9.25
N ALA A 54 18.06 6.21 8.43
CA ALA A 54 18.10 6.85 7.12
C ALA A 54 18.22 8.37 7.24
N SER A 55 17.43 9.03 8.09
CA SER A 55 17.52 10.47 8.31
C SER A 55 18.85 10.89 8.94
N GLU A 56 19.39 10.09 9.85
CA GLU A 56 20.73 10.29 10.44
C GLU A 56 21.83 10.20 9.39
N TYR A 57 21.75 9.21 8.49
CA TYR A 57 22.71 9.04 7.39
C TYR A 57 22.79 10.26 6.48
N TYR A 58 21.64 10.87 6.17
CA TYR A 58 21.57 12.08 5.34
C TYR A 58 21.78 13.39 6.10
N GLY A 59 21.85 13.34 7.44
CA GLY A 59 21.97 14.54 8.29
C GLY A 59 20.76 15.46 8.20
N ILE A 60 19.56 14.89 8.04
CA ILE A 60 18.28 15.61 7.93
C ILE A 60 17.33 15.18 9.04
N GLY A 61 16.25 15.92 9.25
CA GLY A 61 15.09 15.43 9.99
C GLY A 61 14.46 14.25 9.26
N GLY A 62 13.31 13.79 9.71
CA GLY A 62 12.61 12.69 9.04
C GLY A 62 11.12 12.72 9.33
N SER A 63 10.37 11.80 8.75
CA SER A 63 8.99 11.55 9.10
C SER A 63 8.95 10.65 10.34
N ALA A 64 8.49 11.20 11.45
CA ALA A 64 8.32 10.43 12.67
C ALA A 64 7.16 9.43 12.50
N ARG A 65 7.19 8.32 13.22
CA ARG A 65 6.11 7.33 13.19
C ARG A 65 4.79 7.86 13.73
N GLU A 66 4.83 8.88 14.59
CA GLU A 66 3.67 9.60 15.11
C GLU A 66 2.85 10.27 13.99
N ALA A 67 3.45 10.57 12.83
CA ALA A 67 2.73 11.09 11.69
C ALA A 67 1.63 10.14 11.21
N GLU A 68 1.93 8.86 11.13
CA GLU A 68 0.97 7.81 10.78
C GLU A 68 0.08 7.45 11.97
N ILE A 69 0.66 7.19 13.14
CA ILE A 69 -0.06 6.69 14.31
C ILE A 69 -1.19 7.63 14.73
N ALA A 70 -0.95 8.96 14.73
CA ALA A 70 -1.92 9.94 15.22
C ALA A 70 -3.19 10.00 14.37
N LEU A 71 -3.06 9.93 13.03
CA LEU A 71 -4.21 9.93 12.14
C LEU A 71 -4.91 8.57 12.12
N VAL A 72 -4.16 7.47 12.09
CA VAL A 72 -4.72 6.12 12.20
C VAL A 72 -5.57 5.98 13.47
N GLU A 73 -5.07 6.42 14.63
CA GLU A 73 -5.84 6.36 15.90
C GLU A 73 -7.13 7.18 15.82
N ARG A 74 -7.06 8.40 15.25
CA ARG A 74 -8.21 9.28 15.05
C ARG A 74 -9.27 8.63 14.17
N ASP A 75 -8.86 8.12 13.01
CA ASP A 75 -9.80 7.69 11.98
C ASP A 75 -10.40 6.33 12.28
N LEU A 76 -9.67 5.45 12.94
CA LEU A 76 -10.22 4.22 13.50
C LEU A 76 -11.34 4.50 14.52
N LYS A 77 -11.14 5.50 15.41
CA LYS A 77 -12.16 5.91 16.38
C LYS A 77 -13.39 6.49 15.68
N LEU A 78 -13.19 7.37 14.71
CA LEU A 78 -14.29 7.95 13.94
C LEU A 78 -15.07 6.88 13.15
N ALA A 79 -14.38 5.90 12.57
CA ALA A 79 -15.02 4.79 11.89
C ALA A 79 -15.84 3.89 12.83
N GLU A 80 -15.36 3.64 14.06
CA GLU A 80 -16.14 2.94 15.09
C GLU A 80 -17.41 3.71 15.49
N GLU A 81 -17.35 5.05 15.54
CA GLU A 81 -18.46 5.91 15.92
C GLU A 81 -19.50 6.08 14.79
N THR A 82 -19.06 6.16 13.54
CA THR A 82 -19.92 6.43 12.36
C THR A 82 -20.40 5.17 11.67
N GLY A 83 -19.71 4.04 11.85
CA GLY A 83 -19.95 2.79 11.13
C GLY A 83 -19.49 2.81 9.66
N ALA A 84 -18.74 3.83 9.25
CA ALA A 84 -18.22 3.94 7.90
C ALA A 84 -17.28 2.78 7.54
N CYS A 85 -17.32 2.36 6.28
CA CYS A 85 -16.32 1.46 5.71
C CYS A 85 -15.08 2.28 5.35
N ILE A 86 -13.97 2.01 6.04
CA ILE A 86 -12.72 2.72 5.79
C ILE A 86 -11.58 1.77 5.46
N ASP A 87 -10.58 2.30 4.76
CA ASP A 87 -9.32 1.67 4.48
C ASP A 87 -8.17 2.57 4.91
N ILE A 88 -7.27 2.04 5.73
CA ILE A 88 -6.00 2.67 6.09
C ILE A 88 -5.00 2.32 5.00
N GLN A 89 -4.68 3.31 4.15
CA GLN A 89 -3.80 3.12 3.00
C GLN A 89 -2.35 2.84 3.43
N HIS A 90 -1.65 2.00 2.65
CA HIS A 90 -0.19 1.76 2.68
C HIS A 90 0.46 1.80 4.07
N ILE A 91 -0.12 1.10 5.03
CA ILE A 91 0.33 1.09 6.43
C ILE A 91 1.81 0.71 6.57
N SER A 92 2.57 1.44 7.38
CA SER A 92 4.03 1.29 7.47
C SER A 92 4.56 0.95 8.86
N SER A 93 3.92 1.40 9.94
CA SER A 93 4.42 1.23 11.31
C SER A 93 3.76 0.08 12.05
N LYS A 94 4.50 -0.59 12.92
CA LYS A 94 4.00 -1.68 13.77
C LYS A 94 2.91 -1.23 14.74
N GLU A 95 2.98 0.00 15.21
CA GLU A 95 2.00 0.58 16.12
C GLU A 95 0.66 0.77 15.38
N ALA A 96 0.68 1.29 14.14
CA ALA A 96 -0.53 1.44 13.33
C ALA A 96 -1.15 0.08 13.00
N VAL A 97 -0.35 -0.93 12.64
CA VAL A 97 -0.85 -2.31 12.45
C VAL A 97 -1.55 -2.83 13.71
N GLU A 98 -0.99 -2.57 14.91
CA GLU A 98 -1.64 -3.01 16.15
C GLU A 98 -2.93 -2.24 16.44
N LEU A 99 -2.99 -0.93 16.17
CA LEU A 99 -4.22 -0.14 16.28
C LEU A 99 -5.33 -0.71 15.39
N VAL A 100 -5.04 -0.99 14.13
CA VAL A 100 -5.99 -1.63 13.20
C VAL A 100 -6.43 -2.99 13.73
N ARG A 101 -5.49 -3.83 14.22
CA ARG A 101 -5.81 -5.15 14.78
C ARG A 101 -6.79 -5.07 15.95
N GLN A 102 -6.64 -4.08 16.82
CA GLN A 102 -7.56 -3.88 17.95
C GLN A 102 -8.91 -3.32 17.49
N ALA A 103 -8.92 -2.35 16.56
CA ALA A 103 -10.14 -1.75 16.04
C ALA A 103 -11.02 -2.79 15.30
N LYS A 104 -10.43 -3.67 14.49
CA LYS A 104 -11.15 -4.75 13.78
C LYS A 104 -11.86 -5.74 14.68
N LYS A 105 -11.47 -5.86 15.95
CA LYS A 105 -12.22 -6.69 16.93
C LYS A 105 -13.55 -6.05 17.31
N ARG A 106 -13.72 -4.75 17.12
CA ARG A 106 -14.91 -3.97 17.50
C ARG A 106 -15.74 -3.53 16.29
N CYS A 107 -15.09 -3.34 15.14
CA CYS A 107 -15.73 -2.85 13.92
C CYS A 107 -15.23 -3.66 12.71
N SER A 108 -16.16 -4.33 12.01
CA SER A 108 -15.85 -5.15 10.83
C SER A 108 -15.63 -4.33 9.56
N ASN A 109 -16.01 -3.04 9.58
CA ASN A 109 -15.93 -2.14 8.42
C ASN A 109 -14.59 -1.40 8.34
N ILE A 110 -13.61 -1.83 9.12
CA ILE A 110 -12.24 -1.29 9.10
C ILE A 110 -11.38 -2.22 8.27
N HIS A 111 -10.73 -1.65 7.28
CA HIS A 111 -9.78 -2.31 6.40
C HIS A 111 -8.42 -1.62 6.47
N ALA A 112 -7.39 -2.29 6.00
CA ALA A 112 -6.05 -1.72 5.82
C ALA A 112 -5.34 -2.40 4.65
N GLU A 113 -4.46 -1.66 4.01
CA GLU A 113 -3.64 -2.17 2.93
C GLU A 113 -2.15 -2.00 3.21
N ALA A 114 -1.33 -2.83 2.59
CA ALA A 114 0.11 -2.69 2.57
C ALA A 114 0.62 -2.67 1.14
N THR A 115 1.75 -2.00 0.92
CA THR A 115 2.39 -2.02 -0.39
C THR A 115 3.51 -3.05 -0.46
N PRO A 116 3.88 -3.51 -1.66
CA PRO A 116 5.01 -4.41 -1.83
C PRO A 116 6.32 -3.89 -1.25
N HIS A 117 6.56 -2.59 -1.32
CA HIS A 117 7.78 -2.01 -0.78
C HIS A 117 7.81 -2.03 0.76
N HIS A 118 6.67 -1.89 1.46
CA HIS A 118 6.63 -1.93 2.92
C HIS A 118 6.82 -3.35 3.50
N PHE A 119 6.46 -4.41 2.80
CA PHE A 119 6.78 -5.76 3.25
C PHE A 119 8.11 -6.31 2.71
N THR A 120 8.74 -5.62 1.75
CA THR A 120 10.01 -6.06 1.14
C THR A 120 11.23 -5.32 1.68
N LEU A 121 11.12 -3.99 1.86
CA LEU A 121 12.23 -3.09 2.15
C LEU A 121 12.17 -2.52 3.57
N THR A 122 13.30 -2.03 4.03
CA THR A 122 13.44 -1.22 5.26
C THR A 122 14.10 0.12 4.92
N GLU A 123 14.23 1.00 5.91
CA GLU A 123 14.92 2.29 5.76
C GLU A 123 16.37 2.17 5.24
N ASP A 124 17.01 1.00 5.38
CA ASP A 124 18.33 0.72 4.78
C ASP A 124 18.32 0.82 3.25
N ALA A 125 17.14 0.60 2.63
CA ALA A 125 16.99 0.76 1.19
C ALA A 125 17.14 2.23 0.76
N VAL A 126 16.73 3.20 1.60
CA VAL A 126 16.92 4.62 1.33
C VAL A 126 18.42 4.96 1.30
N ILE A 127 19.22 4.38 2.22
CA ILE A 127 20.66 4.55 2.23
C ILE A 127 21.30 3.93 0.97
N LYS A 128 20.80 2.77 0.53
CA LYS A 128 21.35 2.02 -0.61
C LYS A 128 20.95 2.59 -1.98
N TYR A 129 19.68 2.96 -2.13
CA TYR A 129 19.07 3.35 -3.42
C TYR A 129 18.72 4.83 -3.51
N GLY A 130 18.93 5.61 -2.43
CA GLY A 130 18.66 7.03 -2.40
C GLY A 130 17.18 7.34 -2.66
N THR A 131 16.96 8.30 -3.54
CA THR A 131 15.62 8.77 -3.90
C THR A 131 14.72 7.71 -4.53
N LEU A 132 15.29 6.64 -5.13
CA LEU A 132 14.52 5.51 -5.65
C LEU A 132 13.88 4.64 -4.55
N ALA A 133 14.21 4.88 -3.28
CA ALA A 133 13.56 4.24 -2.13
C ALA A 133 12.89 5.26 -1.19
N LYS A 134 12.73 6.52 -1.65
CA LYS A 134 12.00 7.57 -0.97
C LYS A 134 10.52 7.48 -1.30
N MET A 135 9.65 7.27 -0.30
CA MET A 135 8.21 7.10 -0.46
C MET A 135 7.41 7.49 0.79
N ASN A 136 6.14 7.77 0.63
CA ASN A 136 5.21 8.16 1.70
C ASN A 136 4.10 7.10 1.86
N PRO A 137 3.90 6.62 3.10
CA PRO A 137 4.76 6.78 4.26
C PRO A 137 6.14 6.16 4.03
N PRO A 138 7.18 6.59 4.78
CA PRO A 138 8.55 6.12 4.54
C PRO A 138 8.72 4.64 4.91
N LEU A 139 9.70 4.01 4.28
CA LEU A 139 10.22 2.70 4.72
C LEU A 139 10.72 2.81 6.14
N ARG A 140 10.25 1.91 7.01
CA ARG A 140 10.56 1.88 8.42
C ARG A 140 11.63 0.84 8.75
N GLU A 141 11.77 0.51 10.02
CA GLU A 141 12.70 -0.48 10.54
C GLU A 141 12.25 -1.93 10.24
N GLU A 142 13.14 -2.89 10.45
CA GLU A 142 12.83 -4.32 10.25
C GLU A 142 11.67 -4.80 11.14
N ALA A 143 11.54 -4.28 12.36
CA ALA A 143 10.44 -4.63 13.24
C ALA A 143 9.06 -4.22 12.67
N ASP A 144 9.02 -3.11 11.95
CA ASP A 144 7.82 -2.61 11.27
C ASP A 144 7.50 -3.48 10.04
N ARG A 145 8.50 -3.74 9.20
CA ARG A 145 8.36 -4.65 8.06
C ARG A 145 7.80 -6.01 8.49
N GLN A 146 8.31 -6.57 9.57
CA GLN A 146 7.81 -7.83 10.13
C GLN A 146 6.39 -7.71 10.68
N ALA A 147 6.00 -6.56 11.22
CA ALA A 147 4.63 -6.33 11.68
C ALA A 147 3.64 -6.26 10.50
N VAL A 148 4.03 -5.61 9.42
CA VAL A 148 3.25 -5.58 8.17
C VAL A 148 3.05 -7.00 7.62
N ILE A 149 4.13 -7.81 7.53
CA ILE A 149 4.03 -9.21 7.09
C ILE A 149 3.08 -10.00 8.00
N ARG A 150 3.22 -9.88 9.33
CA ARG A 150 2.30 -10.56 10.26
C ARG A 150 0.86 -10.09 10.08
N GLY A 151 0.64 -8.79 9.83
CA GLY A 151 -0.69 -8.24 9.55
C GLY A 151 -1.34 -8.85 8.30
N LEU A 152 -0.56 -9.08 7.24
CA LEU A 152 -1.02 -9.77 6.03
C LEU A 152 -1.34 -11.27 6.30
N VAL A 153 -0.57 -11.91 7.18
CA VAL A 153 -0.76 -13.33 7.53
C VAL A 153 -1.99 -13.55 8.39
N ASP A 154 -2.22 -12.71 9.39
CA ASP A 154 -3.30 -12.86 10.37
C ASP A 154 -4.61 -12.16 9.97
N GLY A 155 -4.63 -11.47 8.81
CA GLY A 155 -5.81 -10.78 8.28
C GLY A 155 -6.10 -9.43 8.93
N THR A 156 -5.15 -8.86 9.69
CA THR A 156 -5.22 -7.47 10.14
C THR A 156 -5.15 -6.52 8.95
N ILE A 157 -4.27 -6.83 7.98
CA ILE A 157 -4.15 -6.13 6.70
C ILE A 157 -4.86 -6.99 5.65
N ASP A 158 -5.85 -6.42 4.99
CA ASP A 158 -6.75 -7.14 4.09
C ASP A 158 -6.33 -7.08 2.63
N MET A 159 -5.55 -6.10 2.26
CA MET A 159 -5.27 -5.79 0.85
C MET A 159 -3.80 -5.50 0.61
N ILE A 160 -3.39 -5.71 -0.62
CA ILE A 160 -2.09 -5.27 -1.15
C ILE A 160 -2.38 -4.30 -2.28
N ALA A 161 -2.00 -3.04 -2.08
CA ALA A 161 -2.03 -1.98 -3.08
C ALA A 161 -0.61 -1.62 -3.53
N THR A 162 -0.46 -0.90 -4.62
CA THR A 162 0.87 -0.63 -5.19
C THR A 162 1.46 0.71 -4.81
N ASP A 163 0.62 1.68 -4.52
CA ASP A 163 1.02 3.08 -4.43
C ASP A 163 1.89 3.48 -5.64
N HIS A 164 1.39 3.20 -6.86
CA HIS A 164 2.12 3.42 -8.10
C HIS A 164 2.28 4.91 -8.40
N ALA A 165 3.46 5.47 -8.09
CA ALA A 165 3.78 6.88 -8.21
C ALA A 165 4.94 7.13 -9.20
N PRO A 166 4.66 7.26 -10.50
CA PRO A 166 5.67 7.47 -11.52
C PRO A 166 6.23 8.91 -11.48
N HIS A 167 7.56 9.02 -11.44
CA HIS A 167 8.32 10.25 -11.50
C HIS A 167 9.41 10.17 -12.56
N THR A 168 9.79 11.31 -13.12
CA THR A 168 10.86 11.35 -14.12
C THR A 168 12.24 11.09 -13.51
N ALA A 169 13.20 10.70 -14.34
CA ALA A 169 14.57 10.49 -13.90
C ALA A 169 15.19 11.79 -13.35
N GLU A 170 14.87 12.94 -13.96
CA GLU A 170 15.32 14.26 -13.53
C GLU A 170 14.77 14.64 -12.14
N GLU A 171 13.50 14.32 -11.87
CA GLU A 171 12.91 14.54 -10.55
C GLU A 171 13.57 13.69 -9.48
N LYS A 172 13.79 12.40 -9.78
CA LYS A 172 14.45 11.47 -8.85
C LYS A 172 15.96 11.70 -8.72
N ALA A 173 16.60 12.43 -9.65
CA ALA A 173 18.01 12.82 -9.55
C ALA A 173 18.27 14.01 -8.62
N LYS A 174 17.24 14.69 -8.13
CA LYS A 174 17.37 15.79 -7.16
C LYS A 174 17.91 15.31 -5.81
N PRO A 175 18.41 16.21 -4.96
CA PRO A 175 18.77 15.89 -3.57
C PRO A 175 17.61 15.18 -2.84
N ILE A 176 17.93 14.35 -1.85
CA ILE A 176 16.93 13.55 -1.10
C ILE A 176 15.83 14.43 -0.47
N THR A 177 16.15 15.67 -0.12
CA THR A 177 15.20 16.64 0.46
C THR A 177 14.25 17.27 -0.56
N GLU A 178 14.59 17.24 -1.86
CA GLU A 178 13.85 17.91 -2.93
C GLU A 178 13.16 16.91 -3.89
N ALA A 179 13.72 15.70 -4.01
CA ALA A 179 13.15 14.68 -4.87
C ALA A 179 11.74 14.28 -4.38
N PRO A 180 10.77 14.09 -5.28
CA PRO A 180 9.45 13.62 -4.91
C PRO A 180 9.51 12.20 -4.32
N SER A 181 8.62 11.92 -3.38
CA SER A 181 8.39 10.57 -2.86
C SER A 181 7.60 9.73 -3.86
N GLY A 182 7.72 8.41 -3.78
CA GLY A 182 6.99 7.48 -4.62
C GLY A 182 7.85 6.70 -5.61
N ILE A 183 7.37 5.51 -5.94
CA ILE A 183 8.00 4.58 -6.89
C ILE A 183 6.95 3.96 -7.82
N THR A 184 7.39 3.44 -8.97
CA THR A 184 6.54 2.58 -9.78
C THR A 184 6.39 1.21 -9.13
N GLY A 185 5.17 0.68 -9.03
CA GLY A 185 4.87 -0.56 -8.30
C GLY A 185 4.04 -1.58 -9.05
N LEU A 186 3.25 -1.19 -10.08
CA LEU A 186 2.30 -2.08 -10.76
C LEU A 186 2.97 -3.34 -11.34
N GLU A 187 4.11 -3.19 -11.99
CA GLU A 187 4.73 -4.26 -12.76
C GLU A 187 5.55 -5.24 -11.91
N THR A 188 5.85 -4.87 -10.66
CA THR A 188 6.61 -5.72 -9.73
C THR A 188 5.76 -6.27 -8.57
N SER A 189 4.55 -5.76 -8.38
CA SER A 189 3.70 -6.06 -7.21
C SER A 189 3.43 -7.55 -7.02
N LEU A 190 2.93 -8.24 -8.04
CA LEU A 190 2.63 -9.68 -7.95
C LEU A 190 3.91 -10.50 -7.71
N ALA A 191 4.97 -10.18 -8.44
CA ALA A 191 6.23 -10.91 -8.34
C ALA A 191 6.90 -10.71 -6.97
N LEU A 192 6.85 -9.51 -6.39
CA LEU A 192 7.29 -9.26 -5.02
C LEU A 192 6.43 -10.02 -4.01
N GLY A 193 5.12 -10.05 -4.20
CA GLY A 193 4.22 -10.86 -3.38
C GLY A 193 4.55 -12.36 -3.42
N ILE A 194 4.85 -12.90 -4.59
CA ILE A 194 5.27 -14.30 -4.74
C ILE A 194 6.64 -14.52 -4.10
N THR A 195 7.64 -13.71 -4.43
CA THR A 195 9.01 -13.86 -3.95
C THR A 195 9.13 -13.68 -2.44
N GLU A 196 8.53 -12.62 -1.89
CA GLU A 196 8.73 -12.22 -0.51
C GLU A 196 7.72 -12.84 0.46
N LEU A 197 6.52 -13.22 0.00
CA LEU A 197 5.50 -13.76 0.89
C LEU A 197 5.21 -15.24 0.64
N VAL A 198 5.08 -15.68 -0.61
CA VAL A 198 4.74 -17.08 -0.92
C VAL A 198 5.96 -17.97 -0.84
N ASP A 199 7.06 -17.65 -1.51
CA ASP A 199 8.28 -18.46 -1.51
C ASP A 199 8.94 -18.55 -0.13
N ARG A 200 8.79 -17.50 0.68
CA ARG A 200 9.25 -17.51 2.08
C ARG A 200 8.29 -18.23 3.03
N GLY A 201 7.17 -18.73 2.54
CA GLY A 201 6.22 -19.53 3.32
C GLY A 201 5.33 -18.74 4.27
N TYR A 202 5.24 -17.41 4.13
CA TYR A 202 4.33 -16.58 4.93
C TYR A 202 2.88 -16.75 4.47
N LEU A 203 2.64 -16.81 3.16
CA LEU A 203 1.32 -16.96 2.54
C LEU A 203 1.30 -18.10 1.54
N THR A 204 0.13 -18.66 1.32
CA THR A 204 -0.15 -19.47 0.13
C THR A 204 -0.46 -18.56 -1.06
N MET A 205 -0.29 -19.07 -2.29
CA MET A 205 -0.66 -18.34 -3.50
C MET A 205 -2.13 -17.88 -3.47
N LYS A 206 -3.04 -18.70 -2.94
CA LYS A 206 -4.45 -18.35 -2.80
C LYS A 206 -4.69 -17.18 -1.85
N GLN A 207 -3.93 -17.10 -0.75
CA GLN A 207 -4.02 -15.98 0.19
C GLN A 207 -3.49 -14.70 -0.47
N LEU A 208 -2.35 -14.77 -1.17
CA LEU A 208 -1.82 -13.62 -1.92
C LEU A 208 -2.85 -13.07 -2.92
N LEU A 209 -3.46 -13.95 -3.73
CA LEU A 209 -4.48 -13.54 -4.71
C LEU A 209 -5.74 -12.95 -4.05
N ARG A 210 -6.11 -13.42 -2.86
CA ARG A 210 -7.19 -12.78 -2.09
C ARG A 210 -6.86 -11.35 -1.71
N LEU A 211 -5.66 -11.10 -1.20
CA LEU A 211 -5.20 -9.77 -0.80
C LEU A 211 -5.09 -8.80 -1.98
N MET A 212 -4.80 -9.31 -3.19
CA MET A 212 -4.59 -8.47 -4.38
C MET A 212 -5.83 -8.33 -5.27
N SER A 213 -6.86 -9.15 -5.09
CA SER A 213 -7.98 -9.20 -6.02
C SER A 213 -9.33 -9.36 -5.32
N THR A 214 -9.58 -10.48 -4.63
CA THR A 214 -10.89 -10.78 -4.05
C THR A 214 -11.29 -9.76 -2.97
N ASN A 215 -10.38 -9.44 -2.06
CA ASN A 215 -10.67 -8.55 -0.93
C ASN A 215 -10.92 -7.10 -1.38
N PRO A 216 -10.05 -6.48 -2.22
CA PRO A 216 -10.34 -5.13 -2.72
C PRO A 216 -11.62 -5.09 -3.57
N ALA A 217 -11.90 -6.12 -4.38
CA ALA A 217 -13.14 -6.18 -5.14
C ALA A 217 -14.37 -6.22 -4.21
N ALA A 218 -14.30 -6.98 -3.11
CA ALA A 218 -15.38 -7.04 -2.12
C ALA A 218 -15.58 -5.69 -1.42
N MET A 219 -14.51 -5.04 -0.97
CA MET A 219 -14.57 -3.76 -0.28
C MET A 219 -15.20 -2.66 -1.15
N TYR A 220 -14.81 -2.59 -2.43
CA TYR A 220 -15.30 -1.57 -3.36
C TYR A 220 -16.54 -2.01 -4.15
N HIS A 221 -17.22 -3.10 -3.76
CA HIS A 221 -18.44 -3.63 -4.40
C HIS A 221 -18.28 -3.85 -5.91
N LEU A 222 -17.09 -4.31 -6.34
CA LEU A 222 -16.80 -4.58 -7.76
C LEU A 222 -17.28 -5.98 -8.14
N ASP A 223 -17.86 -6.11 -9.32
CA ASP A 223 -18.13 -7.42 -9.92
C ASP A 223 -16.85 -8.02 -10.53
N ALA A 224 -15.89 -8.36 -9.67
CA ALA A 224 -14.54 -8.81 -10.00
C ALA A 224 -13.94 -9.66 -8.86
N GLY A 225 -12.73 -10.16 -9.06
CA GLY A 225 -11.97 -10.88 -8.02
C GLY A 225 -12.40 -12.33 -7.79
N TYR A 226 -13.13 -12.93 -8.73
CA TYR A 226 -13.57 -14.33 -8.67
C TYR A 226 -13.55 -14.99 -10.05
N LEU A 227 -13.58 -16.33 -10.06
CA LEU A 227 -13.77 -17.14 -11.27
C LEU A 227 -15.06 -17.95 -11.10
N ALA A 228 -16.02 -17.73 -12.00
CA ALA A 228 -17.27 -18.47 -12.04
C ALA A 228 -17.77 -18.65 -13.47
N GLU A 229 -18.61 -19.65 -13.68
CA GLU A 229 -19.33 -19.81 -14.94
C GLU A 229 -20.23 -18.59 -15.18
N ASN A 230 -20.15 -18.00 -16.37
CA ASN A 230 -20.79 -16.75 -16.74
C ASN A 230 -20.35 -15.50 -15.97
N GLY A 231 -19.26 -15.57 -15.21
CA GLY A 231 -18.64 -14.43 -14.56
C GLY A 231 -17.81 -13.55 -15.51
N PRO A 232 -17.24 -12.45 -15.02
CA PRO A 232 -16.35 -11.58 -15.80
C PRO A 232 -15.18 -12.36 -16.39
N ALA A 233 -14.91 -12.12 -17.68
CA ALA A 233 -13.80 -12.75 -18.38
C ALA A 233 -12.50 -11.92 -18.24
N ASP A 234 -12.15 -11.57 -17.00
CA ASP A 234 -10.95 -10.85 -16.60
C ASP A 234 -10.03 -11.81 -15.85
N VAL A 235 -9.06 -12.37 -16.59
CA VAL A 235 -8.23 -13.49 -16.11
C VAL A 235 -6.77 -13.24 -16.46
N ILE A 236 -5.87 -13.58 -15.54
CA ILE A 236 -4.44 -13.67 -15.80
C ILE A 236 -3.94 -15.11 -15.71
N LEU A 237 -2.97 -15.45 -16.55
CA LEU A 237 -2.23 -16.70 -16.46
C LEU A 237 -0.87 -16.41 -15.86
N ILE A 238 -0.57 -17.02 -14.73
CA ILE A 238 0.66 -16.81 -13.95
C ILE A 238 1.50 -18.08 -14.01
N ASP A 239 2.76 -17.94 -14.37
CA ASP A 239 3.78 -18.96 -14.15
C ASP A 239 4.49 -18.64 -12.83
N THR A 240 4.09 -19.31 -11.76
CA THR A 240 4.58 -19.05 -10.40
C THR A 240 6.03 -19.48 -10.17
N ALA A 241 6.59 -20.31 -11.04
CA ALA A 241 7.96 -20.81 -10.96
C ALA A 241 8.94 -20.01 -11.86
N ALA A 242 8.41 -19.24 -12.81
CA ALA A 242 9.26 -18.46 -13.69
C ALA A 242 10.02 -17.38 -12.91
N GLU A 243 11.31 -17.28 -13.20
CA GLU A 243 12.17 -16.21 -12.70
C GLU A 243 12.37 -15.17 -13.78
N PHE A 244 12.35 -13.89 -13.40
CA PHE A 244 12.62 -12.79 -14.30
C PHE A 244 13.27 -11.62 -13.58
N THR A 245 13.92 -10.77 -14.36
CA THR A 245 14.55 -9.55 -13.85
C THR A 245 13.83 -8.35 -14.47
N PRO A 246 13.23 -7.45 -13.66
CA PRO A 246 12.62 -6.24 -14.17
C PRO A 246 13.68 -5.33 -14.81
N GLU A 247 13.62 -5.16 -16.12
CA GLU A 247 14.51 -4.29 -16.90
C GLU A 247 13.74 -3.36 -17.84
N LYS A 248 12.53 -3.77 -18.22
CA LYS A 248 11.65 -3.02 -19.11
C LYS A 248 10.31 -2.83 -18.46
N TYR A 249 9.77 -1.64 -18.60
CA TYR A 249 8.51 -1.22 -17.97
C TYR A 249 7.55 -0.69 -19.04
N ALA A 250 6.26 -0.98 -18.89
CA ALA A 250 5.21 -0.36 -19.69
C ALA A 250 4.94 1.08 -19.21
N SER A 251 5.15 1.34 -17.92
CA SER A 251 5.16 2.70 -17.39
C SER A 251 6.20 3.57 -18.11
N ARG A 252 5.87 4.83 -18.34
CA ARG A 252 6.83 5.82 -18.88
C ARG A 252 7.97 6.13 -17.92
N ALA A 253 7.72 5.96 -16.63
CA ALA A 253 8.71 6.14 -15.57
C ALA A 253 9.22 4.77 -15.11
N THR A 254 10.49 4.75 -14.68
CA THR A 254 11.19 3.54 -14.22
C THR A 254 11.80 3.74 -12.83
N ASN A 255 11.22 4.65 -12.03
CA ASN A 255 11.69 5.02 -10.70
C ASN A 255 11.35 3.95 -9.67
N THR A 256 12.14 2.91 -9.62
CA THR A 256 11.97 1.80 -8.65
C THR A 256 13.34 1.24 -8.22
N PRO A 257 13.49 0.82 -6.95
CA PRO A 257 14.71 0.15 -6.50
C PRO A 257 14.78 -1.32 -6.95
N PHE A 258 13.70 -1.86 -7.53
CA PHE A 258 13.58 -3.29 -7.88
C PHE A 258 14.14 -3.64 -9.26
N THR A 259 14.58 -2.67 -10.04
CA THR A 259 15.29 -2.93 -11.31
C THR A 259 16.52 -3.80 -11.07
N GLY A 260 16.64 -4.88 -11.82
CA GLY A 260 17.75 -5.83 -11.69
C GLY A 260 17.59 -6.86 -10.56
N TRP A 261 16.48 -6.86 -9.83
CA TRP A 261 16.20 -7.93 -8.85
C TRP A 261 15.76 -9.20 -9.55
N ASN A 262 16.20 -10.36 -9.05
CA ASN A 262 15.65 -11.64 -9.51
C ASN A 262 14.36 -11.92 -8.75
N LEU A 263 13.24 -11.87 -9.45
CA LEU A 263 11.89 -12.07 -8.91
C LEU A 263 11.26 -13.32 -9.50
N LYS A 264 10.33 -13.92 -8.76
CA LYS A 264 9.52 -15.06 -9.21
C LYS A 264 8.08 -14.66 -9.49
N GLY A 265 7.48 -15.38 -10.42
CA GLY A 265 6.08 -15.19 -10.79
C GLY A 265 5.90 -14.23 -11.95
N GLU A 266 5.76 -14.79 -13.15
CA GLU A 266 5.57 -14.03 -14.37
C GLU A 266 4.14 -14.14 -14.87
N VAL A 267 3.51 -13.02 -15.20
CA VAL A 267 2.21 -13.00 -15.89
C VAL A 267 2.44 -13.32 -17.36
N ARG A 268 2.00 -14.50 -17.79
CA ARG A 268 2.17 -14.97 -19.17
C ARG A 268 1.13 -14.41 -20.14
N LYS A 269 -0.09 -14.19 -19.63
CA LYS A 269 -1.19 -13.59 -20.41
C LYS A 269 -2.14 -12.83 -19.51
N THR A 270 -2.69 -11.77 -20.05
CA THR A 270 -3.80 -11.01 -19.47
C THR A 270 -4.98 -11.08 -20.43
N ILE A 271 -6.15 -11.43 -19.93
CA ILE A 271 -7.42 -11.43 -20.63
C ILE A 271 -8.28 -10.39 -19.95
N CYS A 272 -8.77 -9.40 -20.68
CA CYS A 272 -9.63 -8.35 -20.16
C CYS A 272 -10.90 -8.25 -21.03
N GLY A 273 -12.08 -8.40 -20.41
CA GLY A 273 -13.35 -8.46 -21.11
C GLY A 273 -13.39 -9.56 -22.17
N GLY A 274 -12.73 -10.70 -21.92
CA GLY A 274 -12.63 -11.83 -22.86
C GLY A 274 -11.66 -11.64 -24.01
N ARG A 275 -10.82 -10.60 -24.02
CA ARG A 275 -9.83 -10.30 -25.06
C ARG A 275 -8.40 -10.43 -24.51
N ILE A 276 -7.50 -10.98 -25.35
CA ILE A 276 -6.06 -11.12 -25.06
C ILE A 276 -5.32 -9.91 -25.59
#